data_d0d465d38652ef96bdab9299052cd7f5
#
_entry.id   d0d465d38652ef96bdab9299052cd7f5
#
_cell.length_a   1.000
_cell.length_b   1.000
_cell.length_c   1.000
_cell.angle_alpha   90.00
_cell.angle_beta   90.00
_cell.angle_gamma   90.00
#
_symmetry.space_group_name_H-M   'P 1'
#
loop_
_entity.id
_entity.type
_entity.pdbx_description
1 polymer ?
#
loop_
_entity_poly.entity_id
_entity_poly.type
_entity_poly.pdbx_seq_one_letter_code
_entity_poly.pdbx_strand_id
1 'polypeptide(L)'
;LTNALVGQKVAIMSARPQTTRHTIRGIVHRPDAQLVLVDTPGLHRPRTLLGERLNELVKGTLTEVDVVGFCLPSDQKVGPGDRFIAEQLADAARDGRGTPVVAIATKADLVGKARLAEHLLAISQLGDWADIVPVSAETGYQVDVLEKILISHLPEGPALYPEGELTDEPVAVMVAELVREAALEGVRDELPHSLAVVVDEMVPRTGEDGATPMLDVRVQLFVERDSQKAIIIGKGGSRLRDVGTTARKEIEALLGTRIFLDLHVKVAKDWQRDPKQLGKMGF
;
A
#
# COMPACT_ATOMS: atom_id res chain seq x y z
N LEU A 1 8.17 -1.22 2.78
CA LEU A 1 9.39 -0.64 2.24
C LEU A 1 9.23 0.86 1.98
N THR A 2 8.15 1.30 1.31
CA THR A 2 7.84 2.72 1.02
C THR A 2 7.96 3.59 2.28
N ASN A 3 7.33 3.20 3.38
CA ASN A 3 7.42 3.92 4.65
C ASN A 3 8.87 4.04 5.18
N ALA A 4 9.70 3.01 4.98
CA ALA A 4 11.10 3.03 5.42
C ALA A 4 11.96 3.98 4.57
N LEU A 5 11.69 4.07 3.26
CA LEU A 5 12.37 5.00 2.35
C LEU A 5 11.93 6.46 2.61
N VAL A 6 10.64 6.71 2.82
CA VAL A 6 10.11 8.04 3.16
C VAL A 6 10.53 8.48 4.57
N GLY A 7 10.74 7.53 5.49
CA GLY A 7 11.03 7.79 6.90
C GLY A 7 9.79 8.09 7.74
N GLN A 8 8.60 7.99 7.17
CA GLN A 8 7.32 8.19 7.83
C GLN A 8 6.25 7.26 7.24
N LYS A 9 5.18 6.99 8.00
CA LYS A 9 4.06 6.17 7.55
C LYS A 9 3.20 6.95 6.55
N VAL A 10 3.27 6.60 5.28
CA VAL A 10 2.44 7.12 4.18
C VAL A 10 1.55 6.03 3.57
N ALA A 11 1.94 4.76 3.71
CA ALA A 11 1.19 3.60 3.24
C ALA A 11 0.85 2.67 4.41
N ILE A 12 -0.30 2.03 4.34
CA ILE A 12 -0.69 1.03 5.34
C ILE A 12 0.14 -0.24 5.22
N MET A 13 0.26 -0.96 6.33
CA MET A 13 1.00 -2.21 6.42
C MET A 13 0.08 -3.34 6.85
N SER A 14 0.24 -4.52 6.27
CA SER A 14 -0.46 -5.72 6.69
C SER A 14 0.37 -6.96 6.40
N ALA A 15 0.21 -7.98 7.22
CA ALA A 15 0.77 -9.30 6.95
C ALA A 15 0.03 -10.05 5.81
N ARG A 16 -0.98 -9.43 5.22
CA ARG A 16 -1.82 -10.03 4.17
C ARG A 16 -1.36 -9.61 2.78
N PRO A 17 -1.40 -10.50 1.79
CA PRO A 17 -1.18 -10.11 0.40
C PRO A 17 -2.28 -9.18 -0.10
N GLN A 18 -1.98 -8.38 -1.11
CA GLN A 18 -2.90 -7.43 -1.74
C GLN A 18 -3.46 -6.39 -0.75
N THR A 19 -2.60 -5.89 0.13
CA THR A 19 -2.93 -4.82 1.08
C THR A 19 -3.15 -3.51 0.34
N THR A 20 -2.27 -3.14 -0.58
CA THR A 20 -2.35 -1.92 -1.39
C THR A 20 -3.42 -2.06 -2.46
N ARG A 21 -4.35 -1.12 -2.53
CA ARG A 21 -5.44 -1.08 -3.53
C ARG A 21 -5.55 0.24 -4.25
N HIS A 22 -4.91 1.27 -3.72
CA HIS A 22 -4.76 2.57 -4.35
C HIS A 22 -3.28 2.78 -4.66
N THR A 23 -2.98 3.56 -5.66
CA THR A 23 -1.61 4.00 -5.90
C THR A 23 -1.27 5.04 -4.85
N ILE A 24 -0.31 4.76 -3.98
CA ILE A 24 0.10 5.69 -2.93
C ILE A 24 1.45 6.27 -3.33
N ARG A 25 1.56 7.61 -3.35
CA ARG A 25 2.83 8.28 -3.58
C ARG A 25 3.49 8.65 -2.27
N GLY A 26 4.76 8.22 -2.14
CA GLY A 26 5.65 8.61 -1.05
C GLY A 26 6.79 9.45 -1.59
N ILE A 27 7.04 10.62 -1.01
CA ILE A 27 8.02 11.58 -1.51
C ILE A 27 9.22 11.62 -0.59
N VAL A 28 10.41 11.39 -1.14
CA VAL A 28 11.68 11.44 -0.44
C VAL A 28 12.47 12.63 -0.97
N HIS A 29 12.80 13.57 -0.08
CA HIS A 29 13.61 14.73 -0.42
C HIS A 29 15.06 14.51 -0.03
N ARG A 30 15.98 14.84 -0.94
CA ARG A 30 17.42 14.89 -0.70
C ARG A 30 17.97 16.19 -1.26
N PRO A 31 19.14 16.64 -0.83
CA PRO A 31 19.71 17.92 -1.29
C PRO A 31 19.86 18.01 -2.82
N ASP A 32 20.10 16.89 -3.48
CA ASP A 32 20.40 16.76 -4.89
C ASP A 32 19.42 15.88 -5.68
N ALA A 33 18.36 15.36 -5.01
CA ALA A 33 17.39 14.49 -5.65
C ALA A 33 16.01 14.54 -4.97
N GLN A 34 14.97 14.23 -5.75
CA GLN A 34 13.64 13.93 -5.24
C GLN A 34 13.20 12.59 -5.81
N LEU A 35 12.97 11.61 -4.92
CA LEU A 35 12.46 10.30 -5.30
C LEU A 35 10.97 10.22 -5.00
N VAL A 36 10.15 10.08 -6.03
CA VAL A 36 8.71 9.87 -5.90
C VAL A 36 8.43 8.37 -6.00
N LEU A 37 8.18 7.75 -4.87
CA LEU A 37 7.82 6.34 -4.77
C LEU A 37 6.35 6.16 -5.10
N VAL A 38 6.04 5.27 -6.01
CA VAL A 38 4.66 4.93 -6.38
C VAL A 38 4.38 3.51 -5.90
N ASP A 39 3.79 3.38 -4.69
CA ASP A 39 3.37 2.08 -4.17
C ASP A 39 2.12 1.61 -4.90
N THR A 40 2.19 0.46 -5.54
CA THR A 40 1.13 -0.09 -6.39
C THR A 40 0.58 -1.39 -5.83
N PRO A 41 -0.66 -1.75 -6.17
CA PRO A 41 -1.15 -3.10 -5.95
C PRO A 41 -0.24 -4.15 -6.58
N GLY A 42 -0.15 -5.33 -5.95
CA GLY A 42 0.62 -6.43 -6.53
C GLY A 42 -0.03 -6.97 -7.81
N LEU A 43 0.77 -7.19 -8.86
CA LEU A 43 0.31 -7.85 -10.08
C LEU A 43 -0.07 -9.31 -9.81
N HIS A 44 -1.24 -9.73 -10.29
CA HIS A 44 -1.71 -11.10 -10.16
C HIS A 44 -2.70 -11.44 -11.28
N ARG A 45 -3.00 -12.71 -11.46
CA ARG A 45 -4.08 -13.12 -12.40
C ARG A 45 -5.43 -12.69 -11.84
N PRO A 46 -6.16 -11.76 -12.50
CA PRO A 46 -7.40 -11.22 -11.97
C PRO A 46 -8.51 -12.27 -11.97
N ARG A 47 -9.37 -12.24 -10.95
CA ARG A 47 -10.56 -13.09 -10.82
C ARG A 47 -11.85 -12.27 -10.71
N THR A 48 -11.72 -10.96 -10.55
CA THR A 48 -12.81 -10.01 -10.37
C THR A 48 -12.52 -8.75 -11.18
N LEU A 49 -13.54 -7.95 -11.45
CA LEU A 49 -13.38 -6.66 -12.14
C LEU A 49 -12.47 -5.71 -11.33
N LEU A 50 -12.54 -5.76 -9.99
CA LEU A 50 -11.58 -5.04 -9.15
C LEU A 50 -10.14 -5.45 -9.47
N GLY A 51 -9.86 -6.76 -9.53
CA GLY A 51 -8.52 -7.25 -9.87
C GLY A 51 -8.04 -6.82 -11.26
N GLU A 52 -8.94 -6.75 -12.25
CA GLU A 52 -8.63 -6.24 -13.59
C GLU A 52 -8.24 -4.76 -13.52
N ARG A 53 -9.05 -3.92 -12.85
CA ARG A 53 -8.75 -2.48 -12.67
C ARG A 53 -7.44 -2.24 -11.93
N LEU A 54 -7.15 -3.01 -10.88
CA LEU A 54 -5.88 -2.90 -10.16
C LEU A 54 -4.69 -3.26 -11.06
N ASN A 55 -4.80 -4.29 -11.89
CA ASN A 55 -3.76 -4.63 -12.85
C ASN A 55 -3.58 -3.55 -13.95
N GLU A 56 -4.68 -2.95 -14.43
CA GLU A 56 -4.63 -1.83 -15.39
C GLU A 56 -3.92 -0.62 -14.78
N LEU A 57 -4.22 -0.29 -13.53
CA LEU A 57 -3.56 0.78 -12.78
C LEU A 57 -2.05 0.53 -12.66
N VAL A 58 -1.63 -0.69 -12.32
CA VAL A 58 -0.20 -1.04 -12.27
C VAL A 58 0.45 -0.91 -13.64
N LYS A 59 -0.18 -1.42 -14.70
CA LYS A 59 0.34 -1.31 -16.08
C LYS A 59 0.49 0.15 -16.50
N GLY A 60 -0.48 1.01 -16.20
CA GLY A 60 -0.38 2.44 -16.44
C GLY A 60 0.82 3.05 -15.71
N THR A 61 0.99 2.77 -14.42
CA THR A 61 2.12 3.24 -13.63
C THR A 61 3.47 2.79 -14.23
N LEU A 62 3.59 1.54 -14.66
CA LEU A 62 4.83 1.02 -15.25
C LEU A 62 5.27 1.77 -16.53
N THR A 63 4.34 2.42 -17.23
CA THR A 63 4.67 3.24 -18.42
C THR A 63 5.09 4.66 -18.10
N GLU A 64 4.90 5.12 -16.86
CA GLU A 64 5.13 6.51 -16.43
C GLU A 64 6.37 6.67 -15.55
N VAL A 65 6.83 5.58 -14.90
CA VAL A 65 7.96 5.64 -13.96
C VAL A 65 9.33 5.54 -14.65
N ASP A 66 10.35 6.13 -14.01
CA ASP A 66 11.73 6.13 -14.51
C ASP A 66 12.50 4.87 -14.09
N VAL A 67 12.09 4.21 -12.99
CA VAL A 67 12.66 2.97 -12.47
C VAL A 67 11.59 2.12 -11.80
N VAL A 68 11.68 0.81 -11.95
CA VAL A 68 10.77 -0.15 -11.30
C VAL A 68 11.50 -0.90 -10.19
N GLY A 69 10.94 -0.90 -8.99
CA GLY A 69 11.37 -1.75 -7.87
C GLY A 69 10.54 -3.04 -7.83
N PHE A 70 11.14 -4.18 -8.18
CA PHE A 70 10.49 -5.49 -8.09
C PHE A 70 10.80 -6.17 -6.75
N CYS A 71 9.83 -6.19 -5.85
CA CYS A 71 9.96 -6.72 -4.49
C CYS A 71 9.75 -8.24 -4.44
N LEU A 72 10.76 -8.98 -3.96
CA LEU A 72 10.75 -10.43 -3.79
C LEU A 72 11.08 -10.77 -2.32
N PRO A 73 10.10 -11.24 -1.51
CA PRO A 73 10.34 -11.54 -0.09
C PRO A 73 11.30 -12.69 0.12
N SER A 74 12.36 -12.50 0.91
CA SER A 74 13.41 -13.51 1.17
C SER A 74 12.94 -14.69 2.02
N ASP A 75 11.85 -14.51 2.79
CA ASP A 75 11.20 -15.57 3.58
C ASP A 75 10.41 -16.57 2.72
N GLN A 76 10.23 -16.27 1.43
CA GLN A 76 9.51 -17.10 0.45
C GLN A 76 10.46 -17.59 -0.65
N LYS A 77 10.11 -18.68 -1.31
CA LYS A 77 10.83 -19.14 -2.50
C LYS A 77 10.30 -18.43 -3.74
N VAL A 78 11.18 -18.12 -4.68
CA VAL A 78 10.79 -17.64 -6.01
C VAL A 78 9.84 -18.66 -6.64
N GLY A 79 8.62 -18.22 -6.92
CA GLY A 79 7.51 -19.07 -7.36
C GLY A 79 6.97 -18.72 -8.75
N PRO A 80 5.89 -19.41 -9.19
CA PRO A 80 5.25 -19.13 -10.48
C PRO A 80 4.70 -17.70 -10.59
N GLY A 81 4.27 -17.11 -9.47
CA GLY A 81 3.79 -15.72 -9.43
C GLY A 81 4.90 -14.73 -9.75
N ASP A 82 6.08 -14.93 -9.16
CA ASP A 82 7.24 -14.05 -9.39
C ASP A 82 7.73 -14.16 -10.84
N ARG A 83 7.72 -15.37 -11.42
CA ARG A 83 8.05 -15.58 -12.85
C ARG A 83 7.07 -14.86 -13.77
N PHE A 84 5.77 -14.96 -13.48
CA PHE A 84 4.75 -14.24 -14.24
C PHE A 84 4.98 -12.72 -14.20
N ILE A 85 5.30 -12.16 -13.03
CA ILE A 85 5.59 -10.73 -12.91
C ILE A 85 6.88 -10.38 -13.66
N ALA A 86 7.93 -11.18 -13.53
CA ALA A 86 9.19 -10.96 -14.25
C ALA A 86 9.00 -10.94 -15.77
N GLU A 87 8.18 -11.85 -16.31
CA GLU A 87 7.81 -11.88 -17.74
C GLU A 87 7.06 -10.61 -18.14
N GLN A 88 6.09 -10.14 -17.33
CA GLN A 88 5.36 -8.90 -17.61
C GLN A 88 6.27 -7.66 -17.57
N LEU A 89 7.24 -7.61 -16.66
CA LEU A 89 8.22 -6.52 -16.60
C LEU A 89 9.17 -6.54 -17.78
N ALA A 90 9.62 -7.73 -18.21
CA ALA A 90 10.46 -7.88 -19.40
C ALA A 90 9.74 -7.46 -20.68
N ASP A 91 8.45 -7.77 -20.80
CA ASP A 91 7.63 -7.35 -21.95
C ASP A 91 7.41 -5.85 -21.94
N ALA A 92 7.08 -5.25 -20.80
CA ALA A 92 6.93 -3.80 -20.67
C ALA A 92 8.23 -3.04 -21.00
N ALA A 93 9.39 -3.59 -20.63
CA ALA A 93 10.69 -3.00 -20.96
C ALA A 93 11.00 -3.06 -22.48
N ARG A 94 10.52 -4.08 -23.20
CA ARG A 94 10.69 -4.20 -24.67
C ARG A 94 9.78 -3.27 -25.45
N ASP A 95 8.55 -3.10 -24.98
CA ASP A 95 7.53 -2.28 -25.66
C ASP A 95 7.64 -0.78 -25.33
N GLY A 96 8.43 -0.41 -24.33
CA GLY A 96 8.54 0.93 -23.78
C GLY A 96 9.92 1.57 -23.92
N ARG A 97 10.21 2.45 -22.95
CA ARG A 97 11.46 3.25 -22.88
C ARG A 97 12.68 2.46 -22.39
N GLY A 98 12.56 1.14 -22.17
CA GLY A 98 13.64 0.36 -21.55
C GLY A 98 13.81 0.68 -20.07
N THR A 99 12.71 0.94 -19.34
CA THR A 99 12.72 1.30 -17.91
C THR A 99 13.51 0.27 -17.10
N PRO A 100 14.57 0.69 -16.37
CA PRO A 100 15.37 -0.21 -15.57
C PRO A 100 14.54 -0.83 -14.45
N VAL A 101 14.78 -2.11 -14.17
CA VAL A 101 14.15 -2.84 -13.08
C VAL A 101 15.21 -3.21 -12.05
N VAL A 102 15.01 -2.76 -10.82
CA VAL A 102 15.81 -3.13 -9.65
C VAL A 102 15.08 -4.24 -8.90
N ALA A 103 15.69 -5.42 -8.82
CA ALA A 103 15.15 -6.53 -8.04
C ALA A 103 15.50 -6.34 -6.56
N ILE A 104 14.50 -6.33 -5.70
CA ILE A 104 14.64 -6.01 -4.28
C ILE A 104 14.29 -7.25 -3.45
N ALA A 105 15.31 -7.93 -2.89
CA ALA A 105 15.10 -9.04 -1.96
C ALA A 105 14.70 -8.48 -0.59
N THR A 106 13.39 -8.32 -0.35
CA THR A 106 12.85 -7.75 0.87
C THR A 106 12.88 -8.74 2.04
N LYS A 107 12.69 -8.24 3.29
CA LYS A 107 12.66 -9.05 4.52
C LYS A 107 13.94 -9.89 4.71
N ALA A 108 15.10 -9.31 4.38
CA ALA A 108 16.40 -10.00 4.50
C ALA A 108 16.74 -10.40 5.95
N ASP A 109 16.13 -9.73 6.94
CA ASP A 109 16.23 -10.02 8.38
C ASP A 109 15.61 -11.35 8.80
N LEU A 110 14.63 -11.87 8.05
CA LEU A 110 13.92 -13.10 8.39
C LEU A 110 14.66 -14.37 7.97
N VAL A 111 15.81 -14.26 7.30
CA VAL A 111 16.55 -15.41 6.79
C VAL A 111 18.03 -15.33 7.13
N GLY A 112 18.67 -16.49 7.30
CA GLY A 112 20.12 -16.56 7.47
C GLY A 112 20.88 -16.30 6.16
N LYS A 113 22.17 -15.94 6.28
CA LYS A 113 23.03 -15.56 5.14
C LYS A 113 23.06 -16.57 3.99
N ALA A 114 23.10 -17.87 4.29
CA ALA A 114 23.12 -18.92 3.26
C ALA A 114 21.83 -18.93 2.45
N ARG A 115 20.67 -18.86 3.11
CA ARG A 115 19.37 -18.81 2.45
C ARG A 115 19.16 -17.49 1.67
N LEU A 116 19.68 -16.39 2.18
CA LEU A 116 19.66 -15.12 1.46
C LEU A 116 20.49 -15.22 0.17
N ALA A 117 21.69 -15.81 0.23
CA ALA A 117 22.51 -16.01 -0.96
C ALA A 117 21.83 -16.90 -2.01
N GLU A 118 21.21 -18.00 -1.59
CA GLU A 118 20.41 -18.86 -2.48
C GLU A 118 19.24 -18.11 -3.11
N HIS A 119 18.57 -17.25 -2.34
CA HIS A 119 17.45 -16.43 -2.85
C HIS A 119 17.92 -15.40 -3.87
N LEU A 120 19.04 -14.70 -3.60
CA LEU A 120 19.65 -13.75 -4.55
C LEU A 120 20.07 -14.44 -5.84
N LEU A 121 20.62 -15.66 -5.76
CA LEU A 121 20.95 -16.46 -6.95
C LEU A 121 19.68 -16.83 -7.74
N ALA A 122 18.60 -17.22 -7.07
CA ALA A 122 17.34 -17.51 -7.73
C ALA A 122 16.74 -16.27 -8.42
N ILE A 123 16.86 -15.09 -7.80
CA ILE A 123 16.46 -13.81 -8.38
C ILE A 123 17.30 -13.48 -9.63
N SER A 124 18.62 -13.67 -9.58
CA SER A 124 19.49 -13.39 -10.73
C SER A 124 19.23 -14.29 -11.93
N GLN A 125 18.60 -15.45 -11.72
CA GLN A 125 18.18 -16.36 -12.79
C GLN A 125 16.77 -16.09 -13.32
N LEU A 126 16.01 -15.21 -12.65
CA LEU A 126 14.63 -14.93 -12.98
C LEU A 126 14.48 -13.92 -14.13
N GLY A 127 15.43 -13.01 -14.29
CA GLY A 127 15.40 -11.96 -15.31
C GLY A 127 16.71 -11.17 -15.38
N ASP A 128 16.75 -10.23 -16.28
CA ASP A 128 17.84 -9.26 -16.44
C ASP A 128 17.49 -7.99 -15.66
N TRP A 129 18.21 -7.77 -14.56
CA TRP A 129 17.94 -6.70 -13.62
C TRP A 129 19.04 -5.63 -13.69
N ALA A 130 18.66 -4.36 -13.59
CA ALA A 130 19.61 -3.27 -13.46
C ALA A 130 20.49 -3.44 -12.20
N ASP A 131 19.85 -3.86 -11.08
CA ASP A 131 20.51 -4.15 -9.82
C ASP A 131 19.73 -5.22 -9.03
N ILE A 132 20.41 -5.89 -8.07
CA ILE A 132 19.78 -6.80 -7.11
C ILE A 132 20.21 -6.39 -5.70
N VAL A 133 19.25 -5.98 -4.85
CA VAL A 133 19.54 -5.43 -3.52
C VAL A 133 18.76 -6.18 -2.44
N PRO A 134 19.43 -6.82 -1.46
CA PRO A 134 18.75 -7.34 -0.27
C PRO A 134 18.50 -6.21 0.74
N VAL A 135 17.28 -6.10 1.24
CA VAL A 135 16.89 -5.05 2.20
C VAL A 135 16.00 -5.60 3.32
N SER A 136 16.04 -4.93 4.46
CA SER A 136 15.04 -5.06 5.51
C SER A 136 14.49 -3.68 5.86
N ALA A 137 13.22 -3.47 5.60
CA ALA A 137 12.51 -2.25 6.03
C ALA A 137 12.33 -2.19 7.56
N GLU A 138 12.31 -3.34 8.23
CA GLU A 138 12.14 -3.46 9.68
C GLU A 138 13.40 -3.02 10.44
N THR A 139 14.57 -3.48 9.97
CA THR A 139 15.85 -3.19 10.62
C THR A 139 16.60 -2.00 10.00
N GLY A 140 16.13 -1.49 8.89
CA GLY A 140 16.83 -0.46 8.10
C GLY A 140 18.00 -1.00 7.26
N TYR A 141 18.21 -2.34 7.24
CA TYR A 141 19.34 -2.94 6.52
C TYR A 141 19.28 -2.62 5.02
N GLN A 142 20.30 -1.94 4.52
CA GLN A 142 20.51 -1.51 3.14
C GLN A 142 19.38 -0.68 2.51
N VAL A 143 18.53 -0.04 3.31
CA VAL A 143 17.51 0.88 2.80
C VAL A 143 18.14 2.10 2.16
N ASP A 144 19.22 2.63 2.74
CA ASP A 144 20.01 3.74 2.19
C ASP A 144 20.76 3.37 0.90
N VAL A 145 21.20 2.10 0.78
CA VAL A 145 21.83 1.58 -0.46
C VAL A 145 20.79 1.50 -1.57
N LEU A 146 19.62 0.94 -1.28
CA LEU A 146 18.52 0.89 -2.24
C LEU A 146 18.11 2.29 -2.70
N GLU A 147 17.97 3.24 -1.78
CA GLU A 147 17.64 4.62 -2.11
C GLU A 147 18.63 5.22 -3.11
N LYS A 148 19.93 5.08 -2.86
CA LYS A 148 20.99 5.56 -3.76
C LYS A 148 20.94 4.91 -5.14
N ILE A 149 20.67 3.59 -5.20
CA ILE A 149 20.51 2.88 -6.47
C ILE A 149 19.29 3.42 -7.23
N LEU A 150 18.13 3.58 -6.57
CA LEU A 150 16.95 4.14 -7.22
C LEU A 150 17.22 5.56 -7.76
N ILE A 151 17.85 6.41 -6.95
CA ILE A 151 18.21 7.79 -7.38
C ILE A 151 19.17 7.78 -8.59
N SER A 152 20.11 6.84 -8.66
CA SER A 152 21.07 6.76 -9.79
C SER A 152 20.41 6.46 -11.13
N HIS A 153 19.19 5.96 -11.14
CA HIS A 153 18.39 5.70 -12.35
C HIS A 153 17.42 6.84 -12.71
N LEU A 154 17.31 7.88 -11.86
CA LEU A 154 16.43 9.01 -12.14
C LEU A 154 17.04 9.97 -13.16
N PRO A 155 16.22 10.53 -14.05
CA PRO A 155 16.68 11.59 -14.95
C PRO A 155 16.92 12.91 -14.19
N GLU A 156 17.77 13.77 -14.72
CA GLU A 156 17.87 15.14 -14.25
C GLU A 156 16.60 15.93 -14.59
N GLY A 157 16.11 16.68 -13.61
CA GLY A 157 14.89 17.47 -13.76
C GLY A 157 14.58 18.35 -12.56
N PRO A 158 13.53 19.17 -12.62
CA PRO A 158 13.07 19.97 -11.49
C PRO A 158 12.43 19.07 -10.43
N ALA A 159 12.43 19.53 -9.17
CA ALA A 159 11.61 18.91 -8.12
C ALA A 159 10.13 18.99 -8.51
N LEU A 160 9.41 17.87 -8.36
CA LEU A 160 7.99 17.77 -8.71
C LEU A 160 7.07 18.21 -7.58
N TYR A 161 7.55 18.08 -6.34
CA TYR A 161 6.79 18.39 -5.12
C TYR A 161 7.51 19.41 -4.26
N PRO A 162 6.77 20.26 -3.53
CA PRO A 162 7.34 21.20 -2.57
C PRO A 162 8.15 20.50 -1.48
N GLU A 163 9.16 21.19 -0.95
CA GLU A 163 9.96 20.67 0.15
C GLU A 163 9.10 20.40 1.39
N GLY A 164 9.29 19.23 2.00
CA GLY A 164 8.55 18.78 3.18
C GLY A 164 7.24 18.05 2.90
N GLU A 165 6.76 18.02 1.67
CA GLU A 165 5.61 17.19 1.29
C GLU A 165 6.03 15.72 1.20
N LEU A 166 5.36 14.84 1.95
CA LEU A 166 5.70 13.42 2.03
C LEU A 166 4.75 12.52 1.23
N THR A 167 3.59 13.02 0.86
CA THR A 167 2.58 12.34 0.04
C THR A 167 1.59 13.35 -0.51
N ASP A 168 1.04 13.09 -1.67
CA ASP A 168 -0.05 13.87 -2.28
C ASP A 168 -1.43 13.19 -2.13
N GLU A 169 -1.49 12.11 -1.33
CA GLU A 169 -2.74 11.39 -1.13
C GLU A 169 -3.78 12.25 -0.39
N PRO A 170 -5.03 12.27 -0.86
CA PRO A 170 -6.11 12.94 -0.14
C PRO A 170 -6.26 12.40 1.28
N VAL A 171 -6.40 13.29 2.25
CA VAL A 171 -6.55 12.92 3.68
C VAL A 171 -7.66 11.88 3.90
N ALA A 172 -8.77 11.99 3.18
CA ALA A 172 -9.88 11.03 3.29
C ALA A 172 -9.46 9.60 2.86
N VAL A 173 -8.59 9.46 1.86
CA VAL A 173 -8.06 8.17 1.43
C VAL A 173 -7.14 7.61 2.50
N MET A 174 -6.24 8.42 3.05
CA MET A 174 -5.35 8.00 4.14
C MET A 174 -6.13 7.54 5.37
N VAL A 175 -7.18 8.27 5.76
CA VAL A 175 -8.08 7.90 6.86
C VAL A 175 -8.79 6.59 6.59
N ALA A 176 -9.34 6.38 5.38
CA ALA A 176 -9.97 5.14 4.98
C ALA A 176 -9.00 3.95 5.05
N GLU A 177 -7.77 4.14 4.60
CA GLU A 177 -6.73 3.11 4.63
C GLU A 177 -6.31 2.76 6.07
N LEU A 178 -6.17 3.74 6.99
CA LEU A 178 -5.89 3.47 8.40
C LEU A 178 -7.02 2.67 9.09
N VAL A 179 -8.27 2.97 8.78
CA VAL A 179 -9.41 2.16 9.25
C VAL A 179 -9.36 0.75 8.65
N ARG A 180 -9.00 0.63 7.37
CA ARG A 180 -8.87 -0.66 6.68
C ARG A 180 -7.72 -1.49 7.28
N GLU A 181 -6.58 -0.91 7.57
CA GLU A 181 -5.46 -1.57 8.26
C GLU A 181 -5.89 -2.16 9.59
N ALA A 182 -6.51 -1.35 10.45
CA ALA A 182 -7.02 -1.80 11.76
C ALA A 182 -8.07 -2.92 11.62
N ALA A 183 -8.92 -2.84 10.58
CA ALA A 183 -9.93 -3.87 10.33
C ALA A 183 -9.35 -5.16 9.73
N LEU A 184 -8.20 -5.11 9.06
CA LEU A 184 -7.47 -6.28 8.55
C LEU A 184 -6.71 -7.05 9.64
N GLU A 185 -6.42 -6.41 10.76
CA GLU A 185 -5.71 -7.05 11.85
C GLU A 185 -6.52 -8.22 12.42
N GLY A 186 -5.90 -9.38 12.52
CA GLY A 186 -6.51 -10.59 13.07
C GLY A 186 -7.61 -11.24 12.20
N VAL A 187 -7.94 -10.73 11.00
CA VAL A 187 -8.87 -11.43 10.08
C VAL A 187 -8.14 -12.49 9.25
N ARG A 188 -8.91 -13.49 8.82
CA ARG A 188 -8.41 -14.65 8.07
C ARG A 188 -9.28 -14.88 6.82
N ASP A 189 -8.83 -15.83 6.01
CA ASP A 189 -9.52 -16.34 4.82
C ASP A 189 -9.80 -15.24 3.77
N GLU A 190 -11.01 -15.16 3.26
CA GLU A 190 -11.39 -14.28 2.16
C GLU A 190 -11.82 -12.87 2.57
N LEU A 191 -11.98 -12.62 3.87
CA LEU A 191 -12.45 -11.33 4.37
C LEU A 191 -11.51 -10.15 4.01
N PRO A 192 -10.17 -10.30 4.06
CA PRO A 192 -9.27 -9.24 3.63
C PRO A 192 -9.50 -8.76 2.21
N HIS A 193 -9.86 -9.67 1.31
CA HIS A 193 -10.10 -9.34 -0.10
C HIS A 193 -11.44 -8.64 -0.34
N SER A 194 -12.45 -8.93 0.48
CA SER A 194 -13.82 -8.42 0.34
C SER A 194 -14.14 -7.17 1.15
N LEU A 195 -13.18 -6.64 1.92
CA LEU A 195 -13.35 -5.44 2.72
C LEU A 195 -12.97 -4.19 1.92
N ALA A 196 -13.90 -3.26 1.74
CA ALA A 196 -13.62 -1.90 1.27
C ALA A 196 -13.98 -0.88 2.37
N VAL A 197 -13.30 0.25 2.39
CA VAL A 197 -13.52 1.31 3.37
C VAL A 197 -13.61 2.65 2.65
N VAL A 198 -14.59 3.45 3.00
CA VAL A 198 -14.83 4.77 2.39
C VAL A 198 -15.14 5.77 3.51
N VAL A 199 -14.50 6.93 3.46
CA VAL A 199 -14.88 8.06 4.31
C VAL A 199 -16.08 8.75 3.68
N ASP A 200 -17.19 8.80 4.42
CA ASP A 200 -18.41 9.50 3.99
C ASP A 200 -18.30 11.00 4.24
N GLU A 201 -17.76 11.35 5.39
CA GLU A 201 -17.81 12.73 5.87
C GLU A 201 -16.66 13.01 6.85
N MET A 202 -16.10 14.21 6.74
CA MET A 202 -15.13 14.77 7.70
C MET A 202 -15.53 16.22 7.96
N VAL A 203 -16.12 16.50 9.14
CA VAL A 203 -16.67 17.81 9.48
C VAL A 203 -16.09 18.33 10.80
N PRO A 204 -15.58 19.57 10.83
CA PRO A 204 -15.17 20.17 12.09
C PRO A 204 -16.36 20.27 13.07
N ARG A 205 -16.17 19.80 14.30
CA ARG A 205 -17.12 19.99 15.40
C ARG A 205 -16.66 21.19 16.21
N THR A 206 -17.43 22.28 16.18
CA THR A 206 -17.26 23.41 17.10
C THR A 206 -17.87 23.02 18.43
N GLY A 207 -17.03 22.96 19.48
CA GLY A 207 -17.53 22.78 20.85
C GLY A 207 -18.33 24.01 21.30
N GLU A 208 -19.41 23.80 22.05
CA GLU A 208 -20.26 24.88 22.55
C GLU A 208 -19.53 25.83 23.53
N ASP A 209 -18.38 25.41 24.09
CA ASP A 209 -17.64 26.10 25.14
C ASP A 209 -16.19 26.49 24.77
N GLY A 210 -15.87 26.67 23.49
CA GLY A 210 -14.49 26.97 23.08
C GLY A 210 -13.52 25.81 23.35
N ALA A 211 -14.05 24.59 23.47
CA ALA A 211 -13.29 23.37 23.67
C ALA A 211 -12.35 23.09 22.47
N THR A 212 -11.33 22.30 22.71
CA THR A 212 -10.35 21.87 21.68
C THR A 212 -11.06 21.44 20.39
N PRO A 213 -10.66 21.98 19.25
CA PRO A 213 -11.25 21.60 17.95
C PRO A 213 -11.24 20.07 17.80
N MET A 214 -12.37 19.52 17.40
CA MET A 214 -12.53 18.09 17.14
C MET A 214 -13.11 17.89 15.74
N LEU A 215 -12.70 16.83 15.06
CA LEU A 215 -13.20 16.48 13.74
C LEU A 215 -14.13 15.25 13.86
N ASP A 216 -15.36 15.37 13.36
CA ASP A 216 -16.24 14.23 13.19
C ASP A 216 -15.89 13.51 11.89
N VAL A 217 -15.55 12.23 12.00
CA VAL A 217 -15.14 11.38 10.88
C VAL A 217 -16.08 10.20 10.79
N ARG A 218 -16.88 10.15 9.73
CA ARG A 218 -17.81 9.05 9.46
C ARG A 218 -17.25 8.14 8.38
N VAL A 219 -17.15 6.84 8.67
CA VAL A 219 -16.53 5.85 7.80
C VAL A 219 -17.45 4.65 7.59
N GLN A 220 -17.57 4.22 6.34
CA GLN A 220 -18.28 3.00 5.96
C GLN A 220 -17.31 1.89 5.60
N LEU A 221 -17.51 0.73 6.23
CA LEU A 221 -16.84 -0.51 5.91
C LEU A 221 -17.79 -1.39 5.11
N PHE A 222 -17.42 -1.75 3.89
CA PHE A 222 -18.21 -2.61 3.03
C PHE A 222 -17.66 -4.02 2.99
N VAL A 223 -18.54 -5.00 3.10
CA VAL A 223 -18.24 -6.43 2.97
C VAL A 223 -19.26 -7.08 2.04
N GLU A 224 -18.96 -8.26 1.50
CA GLU A 224 -19.86 -8.91 0.53
C GLU A 224 -20.99 -9.72 1.15
N ARG A 225 -20.83 -10.16 2.42
CA ARG A 225 -21.76 -11.12 3.07
C ARG A 225 -22.07 -10.74 4.51
N ASP A 226 -23.25 -11.11 4.99
CA ASP A 226 -23.64 -10.89 6.38
C ASP A 226 -22.74 -11.63 7.39
N SER A 227 -22.23 -12.82 7.04
CA SER A 227 -21.24 -13.52 7.86
C SER A 227 -19.94 -12.71 8.03
N GLN A 228 -19.47 -12.05 7.00
CA GLN A 228 -18.30 -11.15 7.04
C GLN A 228 -18.59 -9.91 7.90
N LYS A 229 -19.80 -9.33 7.76
CA LYS A 229 -20.27 -8.24 8.63
C LYS A 229 -20.25 -8.63 10.10
N ALA A 230 -20.74 -9.82 10.43
CA ALA A 230 -20.70 -10.34 11.79
C ALA A 230 -19.27 -10.48 12.34
N ILE A 231 -18.31 -10.91 11.50
CA ILE A 231 -16.89 -11.02 11.87
C ILE A 231 -16.29 -9.64 12.16
N ILE A 232 -16.55 -8.62 11.32
CA ILE A 232 -16.04 -7.27 11.52
C ILE A 232 -16.63 -6.62 12.77
N ILE A 233 -17.92 -6.82 13.04
CA ILE A 233 -18.59 -6.27 14.23
C ILE A 233 -18.12 -6.99 15.49
N GLY A 234 -18.02 -8.32 15.44
CA GLY A 234 -17.69 -9.15 16.60
C GLY A 234 -18.84 -9.27 17.62
N LYS A 235 -18.65 -10.12 18.63
CA LYS A 235 -19.65 -10.35 19.67
C LYS A 235 -19.93 -9.06 20.47
N GLY A 236 -21.16 -8.59 20.44
CA GLY A 236 -21.55 -7.33 21.11
C GLY A 236 -20.80 -6.08 20.62
N GLY A 237 -20.31 -6.08 19.38
CA GLY A 237 -19.59 -4.95 18.81
C GLY A 237 -18.14 -4.80 19.29
N SER A 238 -17.59 -5.80 19.99
CA SER A 238 -16.24 -5.71 20.60
C SER A 238 -15.17 -5.45 19.56
N ARG A 239 -15.17 -6.22 18.46
CA ARG A 239 -14.15 -6.06 17.42
C ARG A 239 -14.21 -4.71 16.71
N LEU A 240 -15.41 -4.24 16.35
CA LEU A 240 -15.56 -2.92 15.71
C LEU A 240 -15.09 -1.79 16.64
N ARG A 241 -15.28 -1.95 17.95
CA ARG A 241 -14.75 -1.01 18.95
C ARG A 241 -13.22 -1.02 18.99
N ASP A 242 -12.60 -2.20 18.92
CA ASP A 242 -11.13 -2.33 18.88
C ASP A 242 -10.57 -1.70 17.61
N VAL A 243 -11.16 -1.98 16.45
CA VAL A 243 -10.85 -1.33 15.17
C VAL A 243 -10.94 0.18 15.29
N GLY A 244 -12.04 0.69 15.84
CA GLY A 244 -12.23 2.13 16.04
C GLY A 244 -11.20 2.74 16.99
N THR A 245 -10.80 2.03 18.04
CA THR A 245 -9.80 2.50 18.99
C THR A 245 -8.40 2.57 18.37
N THR A 246 -8.01 1.54 17.60
CA THR A 246 -6.72 1.50 16.91
C THR A 246 -6.67 2.56 15.80
N ALA A 247 -7.65 2.57 14.90
CA ALA A 247 -7.72 3.50 13.80
C ALA A 247 -7.74 4.97 14.28
N ARG A 248 -8.50 5.27 15.35
CA ARG A 248 -8.58 6.63 15.90
C ARG A 248 -7.21 7.15 16.32
N LYS A 249 -6.40 6.36 16.99
CA LYS A 249 -5.04 6.77 17.42
C LYS A 249 -4.16 7.14 16.24
N GLU A 250 -4.19 6.32 15.20
CA GLU A 250 -3.41 6.55 13.99
C GLU A 250 -3.89 7.77 13.20
N ILE A 251 -5.21 7.96 13.12
CA ILE A 251 -5.82 9.12 12.44
C ILE A 251 -5.53 10.41 13.22
N GLU A 252 -5.64 10.39 14.55
CA GLU A 252 -5.29 11.54 15.38
C GLU A 252 -3.81 11.91 15.27
N ALA A 253 -2.92 10.92 15.15
CA ALA A 253 -1.50 11.15 14.90
C ALA A 253 -1.25 11.75 13.51
N LEU A 254 -1.97 11.27 12.49
CA LEU A 254 -1.90 11.78 11.12
C LEU A 254 -2.38 13.23 11.02
N LEU A 255 -3.52 13.55 11.65
CA LEU A 255 -4.20 14.84 11.50
C LEU A 255 -3.72 15.90 12.50
N GLY A 256 -3.00 15.49 13.55
CA GLY A 256 -2.60 16.39 14.64
C GLY A 256 -3.77 16.96 15.45
N THR A 257 -4.97 16.36 15.36
CA THR A 257 -6.18 16.83 16.04
C THR A 257 -7.00 15.66 16.57
N ARG A 258 -7.83 15.92 17.59
CA ARG A 258 -8.76 14.94 18.12
C ARG A 258 -9.88 14.65 17.12
N ILE A 259 -10.35 13.38 17.09
CA ILE A 259 -11.46 13.00 16.24
C ILE A 259 -12.53 12.23 17.02
N PHE A 260 -13.78 12.37 16.57
CA PHE A 260 -14.85 11.42 16.84
C PHE A 260 -15.01 10.50 15.63
N LEU A 261 -14.66 9.24 15.78
CA LEU A 261 -14.69 8.26 14.69
C LEU A 261 -15.97 7.42 14.79
N ASP A 262 -16.82 7.52 13.77
CA ASP A 262 -18.07 6.78 13.64
C ASP A 262 -17.95 5.73 12.52
N LEU A 263 -18.03 4.45 12.87
CA LEU A 263 -17.81 3.32 11.98
C LEU A 263 -19.12 2.57 11.70
N HIS A 264 -19.48 2.44 10.42
CA HIS A 264 -20.65 1.69 9.98
C HIS A 264 -20.26 0.54 9.05
N VAL A 265 -20.75 -0.68 9.34
CA VAL A 265 -20.52 -1.87 8.50
C VAL A 265 -21.75 -2.13 7.64
N LYS A 266 -21.58 -2.14 6.33
CA LYS A 266 -22.61 -2.39 5.33
C LYS A 266 -22.29 -3.63 4.48
N VAL A 267 -23.32 -4.34 4.05
CA VAL A 267 -23.19 -5.43 3.08
C VAL A 267 -23.46 -4.88 1.69
N ALA A 268 -22.48 -5.05 0.81
CA ALA A 268 -22.55 -4.74 -0.61
C ALA A 268 -22.22 -6.03 -1.38
N LYS A 269 -23.24 -6.79 -1.76
CA LYS A 269 -23.06 -8.09 -2.43
C LYS A 269 -22.33 -7.91 -3.77
N ASP A 270 -21.35 -8.78 -4.00
CA ASP A 270 -20.57 -8.86 -5.25
C ASP A 270 -19.97 -7.51 -5.73
N TRP A 271 -19.71 -6.58 -4.78
CA TRP A 271 -19.24 -5.24 -5.11
C TRP A 271 -17.96 -5.23 -5.96
N GLN A 272 -17.09 -6.24 -5.81
CA GLN A 272 -15.86 -6.38 -6.60
C GLN A 272 -16.12 -6.67 -8.10
N ARG A 273 -17.35 -7.00 -8.49
CA ARG A 273 -17.78 -7.30 -9.86
C ARG A 273 -18.73 -6.26 -10.43
N ASP A 274 -19.20 -5.32 -9.61
CA ASP A 274 -20.16 -4.30 -10.03
C ASP A 274 -19.43 -2.97 -10.30
N PRO A 275 -19.41 -2.48 -11.56
CA PRO A 275 -18.73 -1.23 -11.94
C PRO A 275 -19.21 0.00 -11.17
N LYS A 276 -20.52 0.05 -10.83
CA LYS A 276 -21.11 1.19 -10.10
C LYS A 276 -20.66 1.19 -8.64
N GLN A 277 -20.62 0.02 -8.03
CA GLN A 277 -20.12 -0.15 -6.65
C GLN A 277 -18.64 0.17 -6.57
N LEU A 278 -17.84 -0.31 -7.51
CA LEU A 278 -16.42 0.00 -7.60
C LEU A 278 -16.17 1.50 -7.70
N GLY A 279 -16.86 2.20 -8.61
CA GLY A 279 -16.74 3.66 -8.72
C GLY A 279 -17.16 4.41 -7.45
N LYS A 280 -18.21 3.93 -6.74
CA LYS A 280 -18.62 4.50 -5.43
C LYS A 280 -17.57 4.29 -4.34
N MET A 281 -16.78 3.23 -4.42
CA MET A 281 -15.75 2.85 -3.43
C MET A 281 -14.34 3.38 -3.81
N GLY A 282 -14.23 4.15 -4.91
CA GLY A 282 -12.97 4.78 -5.32
C GLY A 282 -12.05 3.89 -6.18
N PHE A 283 -12.62 2.83 -6.83
CA PHE A 283 -11.88 1.91 -7.69
C PHE A 283 -12.25 2.01 -9.17
#